data_7b325d2c13293853b5d0e676b17a254d
#
_entry.id   7b325d2c13293853b5d0e676b17a254d
#
_cell.length_a   1.000
_cell.length_b   1.000
_cell.length_c   1.000
_cell.angle_alpha   90.00
_cell.angle_beta   90.00
_cell.angle_gamma   90.00
#
_symmetry.space_group_name_H-M   'P 1'
#
loop_
_entity.id
_entity.type
_entity.pdbx_description
1 polymer ?
#
loop_
_entity_poly.entity_id
_entity_poly.type
_entity_poly.pdbx_seq_one_letter_code
_entity_poly.pdbx_strand_id
1 'polypeptide(L)'
;MISDAFKRVTPILKVCNLPYVLPHDDDSYGMRTVEHYELEYICSGSGMIVVDGIPRPIIPHSINFRRPGMDVEGIGIYEAYFFTFDMNEQGTTIPELEQLPITYPLVDYQRIGELFRQIYHEYDTPGPTQLLHTQILLLQLFDFMIDYAESVAPVQQDHTGRQNIQKSVLYIRQHFSEDITLPKLAKVSGYSIYHYNRVFKRCTGMSPIRFLNDYRLNRAKYMILTENMPLEQIAAACGFNQYSYFYRLFRTAYGSSPAQFRKKHAALNLQPE
;
A
#
# COMPACT_ATOMS: atom_id res chain seq x y z
N MET A 1 -27.51 10.99 -7.73
CA MET A 1 -28.51 10.75 -6.65
C MET A 1 -28.04 9.54 -5.88
N ILE A 2 -27.78 9.68 -4.59
CA ILE A 2 -27.43 8.56 -3.69
C ILE A 2 -28.63 7.62 -3.64
N SER A 3 -28.41 6.32 -3.82
CA SER A 3 -29.48 5.33 -3.88
C SER A 3 -30.23 5.21 -2.53
N ASP A 4 -31.44 4.68 -2.57
CA ASP A 4 -32.22 4.40 -1.35
C ASP A 4 -31.53 3.37 -0.44
N ALA A 5 -30.54 2.64 -0.96
CA ALA A 5 -29.71 1.71 -0.18
C ALA A 5 -28.93 2.42 0.94
N PHE A 6 -28.29 3.55 0.66
CA PHE A 6 -27.59 4.35 1.68
C PHE A 6 -28.51 4.89 2.79
N LYS A 7 -29.81 4.97 2.55
CA LYS A 7 -30.79 5.40 3.57
C LYS A 7 -31.10 4.32 4.61
N ARG A 8 -30.80 3.05 4.30
CA ARG A 8 -31.17 1.89 5.11
C ARG A 8 -29.97 1.10 5.64
N VAL A 9 -28.84 1.21 4.98
CA VAL A 9 -27.67 0.40 5.27
C VAL A 9 -26.56 1.28 5.86
N THR A 10 -26.07 0.87 7.02
CA THR A 10 -25.02 1.58 7.74
C THR A 10 -23.75 0.72 7.76
N PRO A 11 -22.58 1.25 7.38
CA PRO A 11 -21.33 0.52 7.48
C PRO A 11 -20.95 0.31 8.95
N ILE A 12 -20.54 -0.91 9.30
CA ILE A 12 -20.07 -1.26 10.63
C ILE A 12 -18.59 -1.63 10.52
N LEU A 13 -17.73 -0.80 11.13
CA LEU A 13 -16.29 -1.06 11.18
C LEU A 13 -16.01 -2.34 11.99
N LYS A 14 -15.26 -3.26 11.40
CA LYS A 14 -14.91 -4.55 12.03
C LYS A 14 -13.51 -4.55 12.60
N VAL A 15 -12.55 -4.05 11.83
CA VAL A 15 -11.14 -4.01 12.21
C VAL A 15 -10.53 -2.71 11.73
N CYS A 16 -9.71 -2.11 12.57
CA CYS A 16 -8.91 -0.95 12.26
C CYS A 16 -7.49 -1.19 12.74
N ASN A 17 -6.53 -1.24 11.83
CA ASN A 17 -5.11 -1.48 12.15
C ASN A 17 -4.24 -0.30 11.76
N LEU A 18 -3.20 -0.03 12.55
CA LEU A 18 -2.16 0.95 12.32
C LEU A 18 -0.79 0.33 12.25
N PRO A 19 0.11 1.11 11.67
CA PRO A 19 0.38 1.03 10.25
C PRO A 19 0.69 -0.42 9.95
N TYR A 20 -0.04 -0.99 9.04
CA TYR A 20 0.22 -2.36 8.59
C TYR A 20 1.58 -2.37 7.87
N VAL A 21 2.61 -2.73 8.61
CA VAL A 21 3.87 -3.17 8.05
C VAL A 21 3.71 -4.66 7.86
N LEU A 22 3.73 -5.13 6.62
CA LEU A 22 3.70 -6.57 6.36
C LEU A 22 4.80 -7.25 7.17
N PRO A 23 4.48 -8.01 8.23
CA PRO A 23 5.48 -8.78 8.92
C PRO A 23 5.59 -10.09 8.19
N HIS A 24 6.66 -10.40 7.54
CA HIS A 24 7.10 -11.78 7.33
C HIS A 24 8.28 -11.85 6.36
N ASP A 25 9.07 -12.90 6.50
CA ASP A 25 10.21 -13.30 5.67
C ASP A 25 9.90 -13.37 4.17
N ASP A 26 8.62 -13.26 3.80
CA ASP A 26 8.13 -13.47 2.44
C ASP A 26 7.61 -12.19 1.74
N ASP A 27 7.62 -11.00 2.37
CA ASP A 27 7.18 -9.70 1.79
C ASP A 27 5.84 -9.72 1.03
N SER A 28 5.07 -10.77 1.18
CA SER A 28 3.73 -10.87 0.62
C SER A 28 2.79 -11.42 1.67
N TYR A 29 1.58 -10.91 1.69
CA TYR A 29 0.49 -11.77 2.09
C TYR A 29 0.10 -12.59 0.86
N GLY A 30 0.07 -13.92 1.05
CA GLY A 30 -0.32 -14.84 -0.03
C GLY A 30 -1.71 -14.50 -0.58
N MET A 31 -2.05 -15.08 -1.71
CA MET A 31 -3.37 -14.92 -2.30
C MET A 31 -4.45 -15.29 -1.27
N ARG A 32 -5.38 -14.36 -1.08
CA ARG A 32 -6.56 -14.56 -0.23
C ARG A 32 -7.79 -13.97 -0.88
N THR A 33 -8.95 -14.52 -0.59
CA THR A 33 -10.23 -13.93 -0.96
C THR A 33 -10.66 -12.93 0.11
N VAL A 34 -11.10 -11.76 -0.30
CA VAL A 34 -11.60 -10.71 0.57
C VAL A 34 -12.95 -11.12 1.14
N GLU A 35 -13.08 -11.14 2.46
CA GLU A 35 -14.31 -11.54 3.16
C GLU A 35 -15.22 -10.34 3.46
N HIS A 36 -14.61 -9.18 3.75
CA HIS A 36 -15.29 -7.95 4.12
C HIS A 36 -14.92 -6.83 3.15
N TYR A 37 -15.64 -5.73 3.12
CA TYR A 37 -15.15 -4.52 2.45
C TYR A 37 -13.85 -4.06 3.13
N GLU A 38 -12.86 -3.71 2.32
CA GLU A 38 -11.56 -3.24 2.80
C GLU A 38 -11.24 -1.86 2.25
N LEU A 39 -10.84 -0.98 3.14
CA LEU A 39 -10.29 0.34 2.83
C LEU A 39 -8.87 0.42 3.34
N GLU A 40 -7.97 0.86 2.50
CA GLU A 40 -6.55 1.01 2.83
C GLU A 40 -6.05 2.35 2.31
N TYR A 41 -5.54 3.19 3.21
CA TYR A 41 -4.86 4.43 2.86
C TYR A 41 -3.36 4.24 2.97
N ILE A 42 -2.66 4.36 1.86
CA ILE A 42 -1.21 4.19 1.79
C ILE A 42 -0.52 5.45 2.29
N CYS A 43 0.17 5.37 3.44
CA CYS A 43 0.95 6.47 4.00
C CYS A 43 2.32 6.61 3.31
N SER A 44 3.02 5.48 3.16
CA SER A 44 4.37 5.45 2.57
C SER A 44 4.71 4.06 2.04
N GLY A 45 5.82 3.94 1.32
CA GLY A 45 6.32 2.66 0.83
C GLY A 45 6.11 2.43 -0.65
N SER A 46 6.34 1.20 -1.08
CA SER A 46 6.26 0.79 -2.49
C SER A 46 5.96 -0.70 -2.61
N GLY A 47 5.41 -1.09 -3.75
CA GLY A 47 5.08 -2.48 -4.02
C GLY A 47 4.00 -2.61 -5.09
N MET A 48 3.35 -3.76 -5.07
CA MET A 48 2.28 -4.12 -5.98
C MET A 48 1.17 -4.84 -5.21
N ILE A 49 -0.06 -4.49 -5.50
CA ILE A 49 -1.22 -5.29 -5.12
C ILE A 49 -1.77 -5.92 -6.37
N VAL A 50 -2.00 -7.22 -6.34
CA VAL A 50 -2.72 -7.94 -7.39
C VAL A 50 -4.15 -8.13 -6.94
N VAL A 51 -5.11 -7.67 -7.71
CA VAL A 51 -6.54 -7.85 -7.42
C VAL A 51 -7.18 -8.52 -8.62
N ASP A 52 -7.78 -9.69 -8.43
CA ASP A 52 -8.37 -10.53 -9.48
C ASP A 52 -7.39 -10.79 -10.62
N GLY A 53 -6.13 -11.09 -10.28
CA GLY A 53 -5.04 -11.32 -11.24
C GLY A 53 -4.51 -10.04 -11.92
N ILE A 54 -5.04 -8.85 -11.60
CA ILE A 54 -4.62 -7.58 -12.21
C ILE A 54 -3.69 -6.83 -11.25
N PRO A 55 -2.41 -6.65 -11.63
CA PRO A 55 -1.45 -5.92 -10.81
C PRO A 55 -1.73 -4.41 -10.78
N ARG A 56 -1.61 -3.83 -9.59
CA ARG A 56 -1.78 -2.40 -9.32
C ARG A 56 -0.62 -1.91 -8.47
N PRO A 57 -0.04 -0.75 -8.79
CA PRO A 57 1.04 -0.21 -7.97
C PRO A 57 0.53 0.22 -6.60
N ILE A 58 1.36 0.06 -5.57
CA ILE A 58 1.21 0.75 -4.30
C ILE A 58 1.68 2.18 -4.50
N ILE A 59 0.78 3.12 -4.38
CA ILE A 59 1.03 4.54 -4.60
C ILE A 59 0.85 5.25 -3.25
N PRO A 60 1.89 5.88 -2.68
CA PRO A 60 1.73 6.71 -1.49
C PRO A 60 0.64 7.75 -1.70
N HIS A 61 -0.12 8.00 -0.65
CA HIS A 61 -1.27 8.91 -0.66
C HIS A 61 -2.37 8.49 -1.63
N SER A 62 -2.64 7.18 -1.72
CA SER A 62 -3.80 6.63 -2.43
C SER A 62 -4.69 5.84 -1.48
N ILE A 63 -5.95 5.67 -1.87
CA ILE A 63 -6.86 4.72 -1.24
C ILE A 63 -6.95 3.49 -2.12
N ASN A 64 -6.88 2.30 -1.52
CA ASN A 64 -7.30 1.05 -2.12
C ASN A 64 -8.63 0.63 -1.52
N PHE A 65 -9.60 0.32 -2.37
CA PHE A 65 -10.91 -0.16 -1.97
C PHE A 65 -11.15 -1.56 -2.56
N ARG A 66 -11.41 -2.52 -1.70
CA ARG A 66 -11.64 -3.91 -2.08
C ARG A 66 -12.99 -4.38 -1.58
N ARG A 67 -13.65 -5.21 -2.37
CA ARG A 67 -14.98 -5.74 -2.11
C ARG A 67 -14.91 -7.22 -1.73
N PRO A 68 -15.88 -7.73 -0.98
CA PRO A 68 -16.01 -9.16 -0.75
C PRO A 68 -16.00 -9.96 -2.06
N GLY A 69 -15.32 -11.09 -2.05
CA GLY A 69 -15.17 -11.98 -3.20
C GLY A 69 -14.00 -11.67 -4.14
N MET A 70 -13.30 -10.54 -3.98
CA MET A 70 -12.09 -10.25 -4.75
C MET A 70 -10.92 -11.10 -4.25
N ASP A 71 -10.11 -11.63 -5.17
CA ASP A 71 -8.85 -12.28 -4.83
C ASP A 71 -7.73 -11.24 -4.80
N VAL A 72 -6.99 -11.20 -3.70
CA VAL A 72 -5.92 -10.22 -3.49
C VAL A 72 -4.61 -10.89 -3.06
N GLU A 73 -3.53 -10.36 -3.61
CA GLU A 73 -2.16 -10.68 -3.20
C GLU A 73 -1.38 -9.38 -3.08
N GLY A 74 -0.65 -9.20 -1.99
CA GLY A 74 0.20 -8.03 -1.79
C GLY A 74 1.67 -8.37 -1.92
N ILE A 75 2.42 -7.52 -2.62
CA ILE A 75 3.87 -7.64 -2.83
C ILE A 75 4.51 -6.29 -2.53
N GLY A 76 5.30 -6.22 -1.48
CA GLY A 76 6.02 -4.99 -1.14
C GLY A 76 5.96 -4.64 0.34
N ILE A 77 6.63 -3.55 0.70
CA ILE A 77 6.66 -3.04 2.06
C ILE A 77 6.11 -1.62 2.04
N TYR A 78 5.04 -1.41 2.76
CA TYR A 78 4.38 -0.11 2.85
C TYR A 78 3.69 0.07 4.21
N GLU A 79 3.42 1.29 4.55
CA GLU A 79 2.67 1.68 5.74
C GLU A 79 1.28 2.18 5.30
N ALA A 80 0.24 1.67 5.93
CA ALA A 80 -1.12 2.03 5.59
C ALA A 80 -2.04 2.01 6.82
N TYR A 81 -3.07 2.86 6.82
CA TYR A 81 -4.26 2.61 7.63
C TYR A 81 -5.11 1.58 6.91
N PHE A 82 -5.52 0.54 7.61
CA PHE A 82 -6.31 -0.54 7.04
C PHE A 82 -7.60 -0.72 7.83
N PHE A 83 -8.73 -0.67 7.15
CA PHE A 83 -10.05 -0.85 7.74
C PHE A 83 -10.81 -1.95 7.04
N THR A 84 -11.49 -2.80 7.81
CA THR A 84 -12.53 -3.69 7.29
C THR A 84 -13.89 -3.28 7.82
N PHE A 85 -14.91 -3.37 6.99
CA PHE A 85 -16.27 -3.07 7.39
C PHE A 85 -17.27 -3.96 6.66
N ASP A 86 -18.43 -4.13 7.26
CA ASP A 86 -19.59 -4.78 6.64
C ASP A 86 -20.77 -3.82 6.63
N MET A 87 -21.76 -4.15 5.86
CA MET A 87 -23.08 -3.52 5.98
C MET A 87 -23.86 -4.17 7.12
N ASN A 88 -24.70 -3.40 7.80
CA ASN A 88 -25.51 -3.89 8.92
C ASN A 88 -26.52 -4.99 8.50
N GLU A 89 -26.90 -5.04 7.21
CA GLU A 89 -27.71 -6.11 6.64
C GLU A 89 -26.81 -7.02 5.80
N GLN A 90 -26.66 -8.28 6.22
CA GLN A 90 -25.87 -9.27 5.49
C GLN A 90 -26.38 -9.48 4.06
N GLY A 91 -25.47 -9.48 3.10
CA GLY A 91 -25.77 -9.68 1.68
C GLY A 91 -26.33 -8.44 0.98
N THR A 92 -26.42 -7.31 1.65
CA THR A 92 -26.83 -6.05 1.02
C THR A 92 -25.61 -5.39 0.39
N THR A 93 -25.69 -5.09 -0.90
CA THR A 93 -24.70 -4.31 -1.64
C THR A 93 -25.21 -2.90 -1.86
N ILE A 94 -24.31 -1.93 -1.86
CA ILE A 94 -24.61 -0.55 -2.23
C ILE A 94 -24.11 -0.34 -3.67
N PRO A 95 -25.01 -0.12 -4.64
CA PRO A 95 -24.64 -0.04 -6.06
C PRO A 95 -23.55 0.99 -6.34
N GLU A 96 -23.51 2.09 -5.60
CA GLU A 96 -22.50 3.13 -5.72
C GLU A 96 -21.12 2.60 -5.31
N LEU A 97 -21.02 1.81 -4.24
CA LEU A 97 -19.76 1.21 -3.80
C LEU A 97 -19.25 0.15 -4.76
N GLU A 98 -20.17 -0.58 -5.43
CA GLU A 98 -19.78 -1.60 -6.41
C GLU A 98 -19.12 -1.01 -7.67
N GLN A 99 -19.40 0.25 -7.97
CA GLN A 99 -18.84 0.95 -9.14
C GLN A 99 -17.55 1.71 -8.83
N LEU A 100 -17.18 1.84 -7.55
CA LEU A 100 -16.00 2.58 -7.15
C LEU A 100 -14.70 1.97 -7.72
N PRO A 101 -13.71 2.77 -8.12
CA PRO A 101 -12.38 2.27 -8.49
C PRO A 101 -11.72 1.48 -7.35
N ILE A 102 -10.86 0.52 -7.70
CA ILE A 102 -10.07 -0.23 -6.71
C ILE A 102 -8.96 0.63 -6.12
N THR A 103 -8.43 1.57 -6.88
CA THR A 103 -7.34 2.47 -6.44
C THR A 103 -7.65 3.91 -6.80
N TYR A 104 -7.54 4.78 -5.81
CA TYR A 104 -7.74 6.23 -5.91
C TYR A 104 -6.41 6.95 -5.63
N PRO A 105 -5.70 7.47 -6.63
CA PRO A 105 -4.62 8.43 -6.39
C PRO A 105 -5.24 9.76 -5.94
N LEU A 106 -4.82 10.28 -4.79
CA LEU A 106 -5.45 11.46 -4.19
C LEU A 106 -4.73 12.75 -4.56
N VAL A 107 -5.51 13.80 -4.88
CA VAL A 107 -5.01 15.17 -5.01
C VAL A 107 -4.96 15.86 -3.65
N ASP A 108 -6.01 15.74 -2.85
CA ASP A 108 -6.08 16.25 -1.46
C ASP A 108 -5.83 15.12 -0.45
N TYR A 109 -4.60 14.61 -0.45
CA TYR A 109 -4.23 13.50 0.43
C TYR A 109 -4.16 13.88 1.91
N GLN A 110 -3.95 15.16 2.25
CA GLN A 110 -3.87 15.61 3.64
C GLN A 110 -5.21 15.47 4.34
N ARG A 111 -6.27 15.96 3.72
CA ARG A 111 -7.64 15.86 4.26
C ARG A 111 -8.06 14.41 4.43
N ILE A 112 -7.78 13.57 3.46
CA ILE A 112 -8.17 12.16 3.48
C ILE A 112 -7.34 11.36 4.47
N GLY A 113 -6.03 11.58 4.53
CA GLY A 113 -5.16 10.97 5.53
C GLY A 113 -5.58 11.33 6.96
N GLU A 114 -6.07 12.56 7.17
CA GLU A 114 -6.63 13.00 8.45
C GLU A 114 -7.92 12.24 8.79
N LEU A 115 -8.83 12.00 7.84
CA LEU A 115 -10.04 11.19 8.07
C LEU A 115 -9.68 9.75 8.48
N PHE A 116 -8.72 9.11 7.82
CA PHE A 116 -8.25 7.78 8.19
C PHE A 116 -7.66 7.76 9.60
N ARG A 117 -6.88 8.78 9.96
CA ARG A 117 -6.30 8.92 11.30
C ARG A 117 -7.38 9.10 12.37
N GLN A 118 -8.41 9.88 12.08
CA GLN A 118 -9.54 10.08 12.99
C GLN A 118 -10.35 8.82 13.19
N ILE A 119 -10.66 8.07 12.12
CA ILE A 119 -11.34 6.77 12.21
C ILE A 119 -10.57 5.82 13.11
N TYR A 120 -9.24 5.76 12.92
CA TYR A 120 -8.39 4.92 13.76
C TYR A 120 -8.45 5.35 15.23
N HIS A 121 -8.31 6.63 15.52
CA HIS A 121 -8.34 7.15 16.89
C HIS A 121 -9.68 6.85 17.58
N GLU A 122 -10.80 7.08 16.90
CA GLU A 122 -12.13 6.76 17.41
C GLU A 122 -12.29 5.26 17.67
N TYR A 123 -11.76 4.42 16.78
CA TYR A 123 -11.84 2.98 16.97
C TYR A 123 -11.01 2.49 18.18
N ASP A 124 -9.83 3.05 18.40
CA ASP A 124 -8.90 2.70 19.49
C ASP A 124 -9.30 3.31 20.84
N THR A 125 -10.21 4.28 20.86
CA THR A 125 -10.65 4.98 22.09
C THR A 125 -12.09 4.64 22.43
N PRO A 126 -12.36 3.59 23.23
CA PRO A 126 -13.72 3.22 23.60
C PRO A 126 -14.48 4.35 24.30
N GLY A 127 -15.69 4.63 23.81
CA GLY A 127 -16.55 5.65 24.40
C GLY A 127 -18.02 5.48 24.02
N PRO A 128 -18.95 6.15 24.69
CA PRO A 128 -20.38 5.96 24.47
C PRO A 128 -20.86 6.37 23.08
N THR A 129 -20.10 7.23 22.39
CA THR A 129 -20.40 7.74 21.04
C THR A 129 -19.47 7.19 19.97
N GLN A 130 -18.55 6.29 20.30
CA GLN A 130 -17.55 5.72 19.40
C GLN A 130 -18.16 5.20 18.09
N LEU A 131 -19.19 4.36 18.19
CA LEU A 131 -19.85 3.78 17.02
C LEU A 131 -20.44 4.89 16.11
N LEU A 132 -21.08 5.87 16.69
CA LEU A 132 -21.70 6.98 15.95
C LEU A 132 -20.64 7.83 15.25
N HIS A 133 -19.57 8.19 15.94
CA HIS A 133 -18.48 8.99 15.35
C HIS A 133 -17.77 8.23 14.24
N THR A 134 -17.48 6.95 14.44
CA THR A 134 -16.86 6.11 13.40
C THR A 134 -17.75 6.02 12.16
N GLN A 135 -19.07 5.86 12.32
CA GLN A 135 -20.02 5.83 11.20
C GLN A 135 -20.04 7.16 10.44
N ILE A 136 -20.07 8.29 11.15
CA ILE A 136 -20.02 9.62 10.52
C ILE A 136 -18.75 9.78 9.67
N LEU A 137 -17.60 9.40 10.20
CA LEU A 137 -16.33 9.50 9.50
C LEU A 137 -16.26 8.57 8.27
N LEU A 138 -16.80 7.34 8.38
CA LEU A 138 -16.87 6.42 7.24
C LEU A 138 -17.81 6.96 6.15
N LEU A 139 -18.96 7.54 6.51
CA LEU A 139 -19.88 8.14 5.54
C LEU A 139 -19.24 9.35 4.85
N GLN A 140 -18.49 10.19 5.55
CA GLN A 140 -17.72 11.28 4.95
C GLN A 140 -16.66 10.76 3.95
N LEU A 141 -16.01 9.65 4.27
CA LEU A 141 -15.04 9.02 3.38
C LEU A 141 -15.72 8.47 2.12
N PHE A 142 -16.87 7.82 2.24
CA PHE A 142 -17.66 7.33 1.10
C PHE A 142 -18.17 8.47 0.21
N ASP A 143 -18.69 9.52 0.81
CA ASP A 143 -19.13 10.73 0.09
C ASP A 143 -17.99 11.27 -0.79
N PHE A 144 -16.80 11.44 -0.21
CA PHE A 144 -15.61 11.81 -0.96
C PHE A 144 -15.27 10.82 -2.08
N MET A 145 -15.32 9.52 -1.81
CA MET A 145 -14.95 8.49 -2.80
C MET A 145 -15.91 8.45 -3.98
N ILE A 146 -17.20 8.65 -3.74
CA ILE A 146 -18.23 8.68 -4.78
C ILE A 146 -18.07 9.94 -5.64
N ASP A 147 -17.97 11.12 -5.03
CA ASP A 147 -17.74 12.37 -5.73
C ASP A 147 -16.46 12.34 -6.61
N TYR A 148 -15.40 11.76 -6.06
CA TYR A 148 -14.16 11.59 -6.81
C TYR A 148 -14.34 10.65 -8.00
N ALA A 149 -15.04 9.52 -7.83
CA ALA A 149 -15.28 8.57 -8.91
C ALA A 149 -16.11 9.17 -10.06
N GLU A 150 -17.07 10.03 -9.74
CA GLU A 150 -17.86 10.77 -10.74
C GLU A 150 -17.03 11.82 -11.49
N SER A 151 -16.02 12.41 -10.82
CA SER A 151 -15.17 13.46 -11.39
C SER A 151 -14.05 12.93 -12.30
N VAL A 152 -13.65 11.66 -12.13
CA VAL A 152 -12.56 11.03 -12.88
C VAL A 152 -13.13 10.11 -13.97
N ALA A 153 -12.98 10.52 -15.23
CA ALA A 153 -13.35 9.69 -16.37
C ALA A 153 -12.60 8.33 -16.32
N PRO A 154 -13.25 7.20 -16.72
CA PRO A 154 -12.64 5.88 -16.64
C PRO A 154 -11.35 5.84 -17.50
N VAL A 155 -10.21 5.74 -16.84
CA VAL A 155 -8.94 5.50 -17.51
C VAL A 155 -9.00 4.10 -18.12
N GLN A 156 -8.93 3.98 -19.44
CA GLN A 156 -8.83 2.69 -20.13
C GLN A 156 -7.67 1.88 -19.53
N GLN A 157 -7.99 0.75 -18.94
CA GLN A 157 -7.01 -0.09 -18.24
C GLN A 157 -6.27 -0.96 -19.27
N ASP A 158 -4.99 -0.67 -19.49
CA ASP A 158 -4.07 -1.50 -20.28
C ASP A 158 -3.70 -2.77 -19.49
N HIS A 159 -4.54 -3.79 -19.55
CA HIS A 159 -4.36 -5.06 -18.83
C HIS A 159 -3.07 -5.80 -19.26
N THR A 160 -2.76 -5.82 -20.56
CA THR A 160 -1.58 -6.50 -21.09
C THR A 160 -0.29 -5.86 -20.62
N GLY A 161 -0.23 -4.54 -20.61
CA GLY A 161 0.92 -3.79 -20.10
C GLY A 161 1.17 -4.06 -18.62
N ARG A 162 0.11 -4.11 -17.81
CA ARG A 162 0.19 -4.39 -16.37
C ARG A 162 0.71 -5.80 -16.07
N GLN A 163 0.19 -6.83 -16.72
CA GLN A 163 0.65 -8.21 -16.54
C GLN A 163 2.14 -8.40 -16.87
N ASN A 164 2.63 -7.75 -17.93
CA ASN A 164 4.05 -7.80 -18.27
C ASN A 164 4.93 -7.08 -17.24
N ILE A 165 4.46 -5.97 -16.68
CA ILE A 165 5.17 -5.28 -15.59
C ILE A 165 5.17 -6.10 -14.31
N GLN A 166 4.10 -6.82 -14.00
CA GLN A 166 4.04 -7.74 -12.86
C GLN A 166 5.19 -8.76 -12.88
N LYS A 167 5.54 -9.31 -14.04
CA LYS A 167 6.68 -10.24 -14.17
C LYS A 167 7.99 -9.63 -13.67
N SER A 168 8.27 -8.37 -14.01
CA SER A 168 9.48 -7.69 -13.55
C SER A 168 9.41 -7.30 -12.07
N VAL A 169 8.23 -7.00 -11.55
CA VAL A 169 8.05 -6.74 -10.11
C VAL A 169 8.29 -8.01 -9.30
N LEU A 170 7.73 -9.15 -9.72
CA LEU A 170 8.01 -10.44 -9.11
C LEU A 170 9.49 -10.82 -9.20
N TYR A 171 10.13 -10.52 -10.35
CA TYR A 171 11.56 -10.72 -10.51
C TYR A 171 12.38 -9.87 -9.53
N ILE A 172 12.04 -8.58 -9.38
CA ILE A 172 12.68 -7.69 -8.39
C ILE A 172 12.55 -8.29 -6.99
N ARG A 173 11.37 -8.75 -6.61
CA ARG A 173 11.12 -9.36 -5.30
C ARG A 173 12.01 -10.57 -5.04
N GLN A 174 12.12 -11.47 -6.00
CA GLN A 174 12.87 -12.72 -5.84
C GLN A 174 14.39 -12.52 -5.88
N HIS A 175 14.85 -11.44 -6.50
CA HIS A 175 16.26 -11.21 -6.82
C HIS A 175 16.80 -9.85 -6.35
N PHE A 176 16.09 -9.12 -5.47
CA PHE A 176 16.45 -7.74 -5.09
C PHE A 176 17.87 -7.58 -4.55
N SER A 177 18.42 -8.63 -3.91
CA SER A 177 19.79 -8.64 -3.39
C SER A 177 20.87 -8.81 -4.47
N GLU A 178 20.48 -9.23 -5.69
CA GLU A 178 21.39 -9.41 -6.81
C GLU A 178 21.64 -8.12 -7.59
N ASP A 179 22.63 -8.16 -8.52
CA ASP A 179 22.82 -7.06 -9.46
C ASP A 179 21.73 -7.05 -10.54
N ILE A 180 20.67 -6.27 -10.32
CA ILE A 180 19.57 -6.10 -11.25
C ILE A 180 19.81 -4.87 -12.11
N THR A 181 19.81 -5.09 -13.44
CA THR A 181 19.98 -4.01 -14.42
C THR A 181 18.68 -3.74 -15.17
N LEU A 182 18.52 -2.50 -15.67
CA LEU A 182 17.36 -2.12 -16.47
C LEU A 182 17.16 -3.02 -17.72
N PRO A 183 18.21 -3.41 -18.48
CA PRO A 183 18.07 -4.36 -19.57
C PRO A 183 17.50 -5.73 -19.14
N LYS A 184 17.93 -6.23 -17.96
CA LYS A 184 17.44 -7.51 -17.41
C LYS A 184 15.95 -7.45 -17.12
N LEU A 185 15.48 -6.38 -16.46
CA LEU A 185 14.05 -6.17 -16.17
C LEU A 185 13.20 -6.01 -17.43
N ALA A 186 13.70 -5.27 -18.42
CA ALA A 186 13.03 -5.13 -19.71
C ALA A 186 12.86 -6.48 -20.42
N LYS A 187 13.91 -7.33 -20.41
CA LYS A 187 13.88 -8.67 -20.97
C LYS A 187 12.85 -9.57 -20.28
N VAL A 188 12.79 -9.54 -18.94
CA VAL A 188 11.81 -10.30 -18.15
C VAL A 188 10.38 -9.91 -18.50
N SER A 189 10.13 -8.63 -18.78
CA SER A 189 8.83 -8.09 -19.17
C SER A 189 8.50 -8.26 -20.67
N GLY A 190 9.44 -8.77 -21.46
CA GLY A 190 9.25 -8.92 -22.92
C GLY A 190 9.23 -7.58 -23.68
N TYR A 191 9.90 -6.54 -23.16
CA TYR A 191 9.94 -5.21 -23.77
C TYR A 191 11.36 -4.77 -24.16
N SER A 192 11.44 -3.82 -25.12
CA SER A 192 12.65 -3.03 -25.28
C SER A 192 12.87 -2.13 -24.07
N ILE A 193 14.12 -1.75 -23.77
CA ILE A 193 14.46 -0.95 -22.58
C ILE A 193 13.66 0.36 -22.52
N TYR A 194 13.54 1.06 -23.65
CA TYR A 194 12.81 2.33 -23.73
C TYR A 194 11.30 2.14 -23.47
N HIS A 195 10.71 1.13 -24.13
CA HIS A 195 9.29 0.82 -23.96
C HIS A 195 8.99 0.36 -22.54
N TYR A 196 9.84 -0.51 -21.97
CA TYR A 196 9.74 -0.97 -20.60
C TYR A 196 9.73 0.19 -19.59
N ASN A 197 10.72 1.08 -19.67
CA ASN A 197 10.81 2.21 -18.73
C ASN A 197 9.54 3.10 -18.75
N ARG A 198 9.00 3.36 -19.95
CA ARG A 198 7.77 4.15 -20.13
C ARG A 198 6.55 3.42 -19.55
N VAL A 199 6.37 2.13 -19.87
CA VAL A 199 5.23 1.33 -19.40
C VAL A 199 5.33 1.12 -17.89
N PHE A 200 6.50 0.78 -17.38
CA PHE A 200 6.74 0.62 -15.94
C PHE A 200 6.38 1.89 -15.18
N LYS A 201 6.90 3.05 -15.61
CA LYS A 201 6.60 4.34 -14.97
C LYS A 201 5.10 4.66 -15.02
N ARG A 202 4.42 4.36 -16.13
CA ARG A 202 2.95 4.53 -16.25
C ARG A 202 2.20 3.62 -15.28
N CYS A 203 2.65 2.36 -15.12
CA CYS A 203 1.99 1.37 -14.26
C CYS A 203 2.31 1.55 -12.75
N THR A 204 3.50 2.05 -12.40
CA THR A 204 3.98 2.11 -11.01
C THR A 204 4.19 3.54 -10.48
N GLY A 205 4.01 4.55 -11.31
CA GLY A 205 4.27 5.95 -10.95
C GLY A 205 5.76 6.33 -10.90
N MET A 206 6.70 5.38 -10.96
CA MET A 206 8.13 5.63 -10.82
C MET A 206 8.99 4.81 -11.78
N SER A 207 10.27 5.16 -11.92
CA SER A 207 11.19 4.39 -12.77
C SER A 207 11.55 3.03 -12.16
N PRO A 208 11.89 2.01 -12.97
CA PRO A 208 12.22 0.67 -12.48
C PRO A 208 13.36 0.64 -11.45
N ILE A 209 14.41 1.44 -11.68
CA ILE A 209 15.56 1.50 -10.75
C ILE A 209 15.19 2.21 -9.44
N ARG A 210 14.35 3.23 -9.50
CA ARG A 210 13.82 3.85 -8.28
C ARG A 210 12.97 2.85 -7.50
N PHE A 211 12.09 2.10 -8.16
CA PHE A 211 11.28 1.07 -7.54
C PHE A 211 12.14 -0.01 -6.86
N LEU A 212 13.19 -0.51 -7.53
CA LEU A 212 14.14 -1.45 -6.96
C LEU A 212 14.83 -0.88 -5.71
N ASN A 213 15.28 0.38 -5.77
CA ASN A 213 15.94 1.01 -4.63
C ASN A 213 14.98 1.22 -3.45
N ASP A 214 13.74 1.63 -3.72
CA ASP A 214 12.71 1.80 -2.68
C ASP A 214 12.39 0.46 -2.03
N TYR A 215 12.29 -0.62 -2.82
CA TYR A 215 12.10 -1.98 -2.31
C TYR A 215 13.27 -2.41 -1.40
N ARG A 216 14.52 -2.23 -1.84
CA ARG A 216 15.72 -2.53 -1.06
C ARG A 216 15.79 -1.73 0.25
N LEU A 217 15.44 -0.43 0.20
CA LEU A 217 15.42 0.43 1.38
C LEU A 217 14.39 -0.02 2.41
N ASN A 218 13.20 -0.44 1.95
CA ASN A 218 12.16 -0.96 2.83
C ASN A 218 12.60 -2.27 3.49
N ARG A 219 13.24 -3.18 2.75
CA ARG A 219 13.86 -4.39 3.32
C ARG A 219 14.93 -4.05 4.36
N ALA A 220 15.81 -3.12 4.04
CA ALA A 220 16.84 -2.67 4.98
C ALA A 220 16.23 -2.04 6.24
N LYS A 221 15.17 -1.23 6.10
CA LYS A 221 14.43 -0.67 7.24
C LYS A 221 13.91 -1.78 8.16
N TYR A 222 13.29 -2.81 7.60
CA TYR A 222 12.80 -3.96 8.35
C TYR A 222 13.95 -4.66 9.10
N MET A 223 15.04 -5.04 8.41
CA MET A 223 16.20 -5.70 9.02
C MET A 223 16.86 -4.84 10.11
N ILE A 224 16.90 -3.51 9.93
CA ILE A 224 17.42 -2.57 10.95
C ILE A 224 16.61 -2.65 12.25
N LEU A 225 15.29 -2.88 12.16
CA LEU A 225 14.38 -2.93 13.31
C LEU A 225 14.34 -4.31 13.97
N THR A 226 14.54 -5.38 13.21
CA THR A 226 14.34 -6.77 13.68
C THR A 226 15.62 -7.55 13.91
N GLU A 227 16.74 -7.14 13.28
CA GLU A 227 17.97 -7.89 13.33
C GLU A 227 19.10 -7.11 14.02
N ASN A 228 19.90 -7.83 14.81
CA ASN A 228 21.09 -7.26 15.43
C ASN A 228 22.34 -7.47 14.53
N MET A 229 22.21 -7.03 13.27
CA MET A 229 23.27 -7.14 12.25
C MET A 229 23.94 -5.79 12.02
N PRO A 230 25.25 -5.71 11.71
CA PRO A 230 25.90 -4.47 11.29
C PRO A 230 25.23 -3.84 10.08
N LEU A 231 25.14 -2.50 10.07
CA LEU A 231 24.41 -1.76 9.03
C LEU A 231 24.99 -1.96 7.63
N GLU A 232 26.31 -2.15 7.53
CA GLU A 232 27.00 -2.46 6.28
C GLU A 232 26.57 -3.84 5.73
N GLN A 233 26.40 -4.81 6.63
CA GLN A 233 25.95 -6.15 6.24
C GLN A 233 24.46 -6.13 5.83
N ILE A 234 23.62 -5.34 6.50
CA ILE A 234 22.23 -5.14 6.10
C ILE A 234 22.17 -4.51 4.70
N ALA A 235 22.96 -3.46 4.46
CA ALA A 235 23.00 -2.83 3.14
C ALA A 235 23.42 -3.83 2.05
N ALA A 236 24.44 -4.64 2.30
CA ALA A 236 24.91 -5.67 1.37
C ALA A 236 23.84 -6.76 1.14
N ALA A 237 23.19 -7.26 2.19
CA ALA A 237 22.13 -8.24 2.11
C ALA A 237 20.91 -7.72 1.32
N CYS A 238 20.68 -6.40 1.34
CA CYS A 238 19.66 -5.74 0.53
C CYS A 238 20.12 -5.36 -0.89
N GLY A 239 21.30 -5.81 -1.34
CA GLY A 239 21.80 -5.61 -2.70
C GLY A 239 22.41 -4.23 -2.97
N PHE A 240 22.82 -3.50 -1.94
CA PHE A 240 23.59 -2.26 -2.09
C PHE A 240 25.09 -2.57 -2.11
N ASN A 241 25.73 -2.41 -3.26
CA ASN A 241 27.16 -2.66 -3.43
C ASN A 241 28.04 -1.62 -2.71
N GLN A 242 27.50 -0.46 -2.36
CA GLN A 242 28.21 0.62 -1.68
C GLN A 242 27.38 1.16 -0.52
N TYR A 243 27.93 1.07 0.69
CA TYR A 243 27.27 1.57 1.90
C TYR A 243 26.99 3.08 1.86
N SER A 244 27.88 3.87 1.27
CA SER A 244 27.69 5.32 1.10
C SER A 244 26.47 5.67 0.23
N TYR A 245 26.20 4.86 -0.80
CA TYR A 245 25.02 5.02 -1.64
C TYR A 245 23.73 4.65 -0.88
N PHE A 246 23.76 3.53 -0.18
CA PHE A 246 22.67 3.12 0.71
C PHE A 246 22.38 4.19 1.76
N TYR A 247 23.41 4.67 2.49
CA TYR A 247 23.26 5.70 3.52
C TYR A 247 22.57 6.95 3.01
N ARG A 248 22.98 7.45 1.84
CA ARG A 248 22.39 8.64 1.22
C ARG A 248 20.92 8.41 0.87
N LEU A 249 20.59 7.29 0.23
CA LEU A 249 19.22 6.97 -0.14
C LEU A 249 18.33 6.79 1.09
N PHE A 250 18.82 6.06 2.10
CA PHE A 250 18.10 5.82 3.34
C PHE A 250 17.77 7.13 4.07
N ARG A 251 18.75 8.01 4.21
CA ARG A 251 18.56 9.32 4.82
C ARG A 251 17.57 10.19 4.05
N THR A 252 17.60 10.13 2.74
CA THR A 252 16.62 10.86 1.89
C THR A 252 15.21 10.32 2.07
N ALA A 253 15.06 8.98 2.14
CA ALA A 253 13.76 8.33 2.25
C ALA A 253 13.13 8.47 3.65
N TYR A 254 13.93 8.37 4.73
CA TYR A 254 13.44 8.30 6.11
C TYR A 254 13.83 9.50 7.00
N GLY A 255 14.45 10.52 6.45
CA GLY A 255 14.81 11.76 7.17
C GLY A 255 15.90 11.62 8.23
N SER A 256 16.44 10.41 8.47
CA SER A 256 17.48 10.12 9.46
C SER A 256 18.47 9.08 8.94
N SER A 257 19.68 9.03 9.54
CA SER A 257 20.62 7.99 9.18
C SER A 257 20.18 6.60 9.66
N PRO A 258 20.62 5.50 9.03
CA PRO A 258 20.30 4.14 9.48
C PRO A 258 20.60 3.89 10.96
N ALA A 259 21.72 4.43 11.47
CA ALA A 259 22.10 4.30 12.87
C ALA A 259 21.18 5.09 13.82
N GLN A 260 20.82 6.32 13.43
CA GLN A 260 19.86 7.13 14.19
C GLN A 260 18.48 6.51 14.18
N PHE A 261 18.07 5.95 13.05
CA PHE A 261 16.79 5.24 12.89
C PHE A 261 16.74 4.04 13.83
N ARG A 262 17.76 3.17 13.83
CA ARG A 262 17.88 2.03 14.76
C ARG A 262 17.79 2.46 16.22
N LYS A 263 18.58 3.48 16.62
CA LYS A 263 18.59 3.97 18.01
C LYS A 263 17.23 4.50 18.46
N LYS A 264 16.56 5.26 17.61
CA LYS A 264 15.23 5.83 17.90
C LYS A 264 14.19 4.74 18.17
N HIS A 265 14.17 3.69 17.35
CA HIS A 265 13.17 2.64 17.47
C HIS A 265 13.52 1.57 18.50
N ALA A 266 14.81 1.32 18.78
CA ALA A 266 15.22 0.46 19.90
C ALA A 266 14.79 1.05 21.26
N ALA A 267 14.76 2.37 21.40
CA ALA A 267 14.29 3.04 22.62
C ALA A 267 12.75 2.94 22.80
N LEU A 268 11.99 2.81 21.73
CA LEU A 268 10.52 2.65 21.77
C LEU A 268 10.12 1.21 22.19
N ASN A 269 10.93 0.21 21.84
CA ASN A 269 10.68 -1.20 22.21
C ASN A 269 11.12 -1.54 23.65
N LEU A 270 11.74 -0.60 24.38
CA LEU A 270 12.22 -0.78 25.76
C LEU A 270 11.33 -0.11 26.81
N GLN A 271 10.18 0.46 26.46
CA GLN A 271 9.16 0.89 27.40
C GLN A 271 8.18 -0.28 27.63
N PRO A 272 8.28 -1.04 28.74
CA PRO A 272 7.22 -1.94 29.14
C PRO A 272 6.01 -1.11 29.58
N GLU A 273 4.82 -1.65 29.32
CA GLU A 273 3.52 -1.16 29.79
C GLU A 273 3.50 -0.89 31.31
#